data_36a745b88f78c0593555fb7ef41282df
#
_entry.id   36a745b88f78c0593555fb7ef41282df
#
_cell.length_a   1.000
_cell.length_b   1.000
_cell.length_c   1.000
_cell.angle_alpha   90.00
_cell.angle_beta   90.00
_cell.angle_gamma   90.00
#
_symmetry.space_group_name_H-M   'P 1'
#
loop_
_entity.id
_entity.type
_entity.pdbx_description
1 polymer ?
#
loop_
_entity_poly.entity_id
_entity_poly.type
_entity_poly.pdbx_seq_one_letter_code
_entity_poly.pdbx_strand_id
1 'polypeptide(L)'
;MFKRNNFLFSSWFMGALFVIFVVAMAIATFIENDYGAQAARQLVYNTTWFELIFVLLVINFTGQIFHYKLYKPRKVTIMIFHLAFVVIIIGAGITRYFGFEGIIHLEEGQAKNYCQTNQKYLQLSVEDAGGETCFTDAEKFII
;
A
#
# COMPACT_ATOMS: atom_id res chain seq x y z
N MET A 1 -7.21 -6.15 -38.05
CA MET A 1 -7.61 -4.73 -37.93
C MET A 1 -8.46 -4.58 -36.69
N PHE A 2 -7.82 -4.51 -35.51
CA PHE A 2 -8.55 -4.34 -34.23
C PHE A 2 -8.67 -2.85 -33.91
N LYS A 3 -9.73 -2.24 -34.40
CA LYS A 3 -10.17 -0.93 -33.96
C LYS A 3 -11.07 -1.13 -32.73
N ARG A 4 -10.49 -1.57 -31.63
CA ARG A 4 -11.15 -1.60 -30.33
C ARG A 4 -10.69 -0.34 -29.60
N ASN A 5 -11.55 0.62 -29.48
CA ASN A 5 -11.42 1.73 -28.53
C ASN A 5 -11.39 1.09 -27.13
N ASN A 6 -10.23 0.62 -26.71
CA ASN A 6 -10.08 0.13 -25.35
C ASN A 6 -10.01 1.37 -24.46
N PHE A 7 -11.15 1.79 -23.98
CA PHE A 7 -11.31 2.88 -23.01
C PHE A 7 -10.31 2.73 -21.83
N LEU A 8 -10.08 1.50 -21.39
CA LEU A 8 -9.13 1.16 -20.32
C LEU A 8 -7.69 1.60 -20.62
N PHE A 9 -7.26 1.69 -21.88
CA PHE A 9 -5.89 2.08 -22.25
C PHE A 9 -5.83 3.52 -22.78
N SER A 10 -6.89 4.28 -22.57
CA SER A 10 -6.95 5.69 -22.93
C SER A 10 -6.17 6.55 -21.93
N SER A 11 -5.49 7.58 -22.43
CA SER A 11 -4.83 8.59 -21.59
C SER A 11 -5.83 9.38 -20.73
N TRP A 12 -7.10 9.52 -21.20
CA TRP A 12 -8.16 10.14 -20.40
C TRP A 12 -8.53 9.31 -19.19
N PHE A 13 -8.64 7.99 -19.35
CA PHE A 13 -8.89 7.08 -18.23
C PHE A 13 -7.74 7.09 -17.22
N MET A 14 -6.50 7.13 -17.71
CA MET A 14 -5.32 7.31 -16.85
C MET A 14 -5.41 8.62 -16.06
N GLY A 15 -5.72 9.73 -16.72
CA GLY A 15 -5.88 11.02 -16.04
C GLY A 15 -6.95 11.00 -14.96
N ALA A 16 -8.09 10.37 -15.22
CA ALA A 16 -9.17 10.21 -14.25
C ALA A 16 -8.71 9.39 -13.03
N LEU A 17 -8.02 8.26 -13.24
CA LEU A 17 -7.45 7.44 -12.16
C LEU A 17 -6.43 8.22 -11.33
N PHE A 18 -5.59 9.04 -11.95
CA PHE A 18 -4.66 9.90 -11.24
C PHE A 18 -5.36 10.95 -10.37
N VAL A 19 -6.41 11.59 -10.88
CA VAL A 19 -7.20 12.55 -10.10
C VAL A 19 -7.82 11.85 -8.87
N ILE A 20 -8.41 10.68 -9.06
CA ILE A 20 -8.98 9.89 -7.95
C ILE A 20 -7.89 9.54 -6.94
N PHE A 21 -6.72 9.11 -7.40
CA PHE A 21 -5.58 8.79 -6.55
C PHE A 21 -5.10 10.00 -5.74
N VAL A 22 -4.94 11.16 -6.37
CA VAL A 22 -4.53 12.41 -5.70
C VAL A 22 -5.55 12.83 -4.65
N VAL A 23 -6.84 12.75 -4.97
CA VAL A 23 -7.92 13.05 -4.00
C VAL A 23 -7.88 12.07 -2.82
N ALA A 24 -7.68 10.78 -3.08
CA ALA A 24 -7.56 9.78 -2.03
C ALA A 24 -6.35 10.07 -1.10
N MET A 25 -5.21 10.45 -1.68
CA MET A 25 -4.01 10.84 -0.91
C MET A 25 -4.24 12.10 -0.09
N ALA A 26 -4.93 13.11 -0.65
CA ALA A 26 -5.28 14.32 0.08
C ALA A 26 -6.18 14.00 1.29
N ILE A 27 -7.22 13.19 1.11
CA ILE A 27 -8.10 12.74 2.19
C ILE A 27 -7.29 11.99 3.26
N ALA A 28 -6.41 11.07 2.85
CA ALA A 28 -5.55 10.33 3.78
C ALA A 28 -4.67 11.26 4.62
N THR A 29 -4.09 12.30 4.01
CA THR A 29 -3.26 13.28 4.71
C THR A 29 -4.05 14.06 5.76
N PHE A 30 -5.28 14.47 5.47
CA PHE A 30 -6.15 15.12 6.47
C PHE A 30 -6.51 14.16 7.62
N ILE A 31 -6.85 12.91 7.31
CA ILE A 31 -7.13 11.90 8.33
C ILE A 31 -5.89 11.66 9.20
N GLU A 32 -4.71 11.59 8.60
CA GLU A 32 -3.46 11.41 9.32
C GLU A 32 -3.17 12.57 10.28
N ASN A 33 -3.42 13.80 9.83
CA ASN A 33 -3.23 14.99 10.66
C ASN A 33 -4.17 15.02 11.87
N ASP A 34 -5.43 14.62 11.71
CA ASP A 34 -6.46 14.73 12.75
C ASP A 34 -6.52 13.50 13.67
N TYR A 35 -6.26 12.31 13.13
CA TYR A 35 -6.47 11.02 13.80
C TYR A 35 -5.22 10.14 13.85
N GLY A 36 -4.10 10.60 13.27
CA GLY A 36 -2.83 9.87 13.23
C GLY A 36 -2.70 8.84 12.09
N ALA A 37 -1.47 8.40 11.85
CA ALA A 37 -1.10 7.54 10.73
C ALA A 37 -1.83 6.18 10.70
N GLN A 38 -2.17 5.63 11.88
CA GLN A 38 -2.91 4.37 11.97
C GLN A 38 -4.33 4.47 11.42
N ALA A 39 -5.01 5.61 11.68
CA ALA A 39 -6.35 5.85 11.16
C ALA A 39 -6.33 6.01 9.64
N ALA A 40 -5.38 6.77 9.08
CA ALA A 40 -5.22 6.91 7.63
C ALA A 40 -4.95 5.56 6.94
N ARG A 41 -4.15 4.69 7.56
CA ARG A 41 -3.91 3.33 7.04
C ARG A 41 -5.17 2.49 6.99
N GLN A 42 -5.94 2.46 8.06
CA GLN A 42 -7.16 1.64 8.13
C GLN A 42 -8.27 2.14 7.23
N LEU A 43 -8.45 3.47 7.14
CA LEU A 43 -9.56 4.08 6.42
C LEU A 43 -9.30 4.29 4.93
N VAL A 44 -8.04 4.42 4.51
CA VAL A 44 -7.68 4.70 3.12
C VAL A 44 -6.73 3.65 2.57
N TYR A 45 -5.51 3.56 3.10
CA TYR A 45 -4.44 2.79 2.47
C TYR A 45 -4.69 1.27 2.46
N ASN A 46 -5.29 0.70 3.51
CA ASN A 46 -5.57 -0.74 3.61
C ASN A 46 -6.93 -1.15 3.04
N THR A 47 -7.62 -0.24 2.35
CA THR A 47 -8.93 -0.55 1.78
C THR A 47 -8.81 -1.20 0.41
N THR A 48 -9.76 -2.08 0.09
CA THR A 48 -9.81 -2.78 -1.21
C THR A 48 -10.03 -1.82 -2.37
N TRP A 49 -10.78 -0.71 -2.17
CA TRP A 49 -10.99 0.27 -3.23
C TRP A 49 -9.70 1.01 -3.62
N PHE A 50 -8.84 1.31 -2.64
CA PHE A 50 -7.54 1.94 -2.89
C PHE A 50 -6.59 1.00 -3.63
N GLU A 51 -6.59 -0.28 -3.26
CA GLU A 51 -5.86 -1.32 -3.98
C GLU A 51 -6.32 -1.47 -5.43
N LEU A 52 -7.64 -1.42 -5.67
CA LEU A 52 -8.20 -1.47 -7.01
C LEU A 52 -7.69 -0.34 -7.91
N ILE A 53 -7.50 0.87 -7.36
CA ILE A 53 -6.91 2.00 -8.11
C ILE A 53 -5.49 1.63 -8.58
N PHE A 54 -4.64 1.06 -7.73
CA PHE A 54 -3.30 0.63 -8.12
C PHE A 54 -3.32 -0.45 -9.19
N VAL A 55 -4.16 -1.46 -9.05
CA VAL A 55 -4.30 -2.52 -10.04
C VAL A 55 -4.73 -1.94 -11.40
N LEU A 56 -5.72 -1.05 -11.41
CA LEU A 56 -6.18 -0.38 -12.64
C LEU A 56 -5.10 0.50 -13.26
N LEU A 57 -4.28 1.20 -12.46
CA LEU A 57 -3.15 1.98 -12.94
C LEU A 57 -2.10 1.09 -13.60
N VAL A 58 -1.72 -0.03 -12.99
CA VAL A 58 -0.75 -0.98 -13.56
C VAL A 58 -1.26 -1.53 -14.90
N ILE A 59 -2.53 -1.94 -14.96
CA ILE A 59 -3.16 -2.44 -16.19
C ILE A 59 -3.16 -1.35 -17.26
N ASN A 60 -3.51 -0.12 -16.90
CA ASN A 60 -3.54 0.99 -17.83
C ASN A 60 -2.15 1.35 -18.35
N PHE A 61 -1.14 1.52 -17.48
CA PHE A 61 0.24 1.83 -17.88
C PHE A 61 0.83 0.75 -18.79
N THR A 62 0.65 -0.51 -18.39
CA THR A 62 1.14 -1.65 -19.19
C THR A 62 0.42 -1.71 -20.53
N GLY A 63 -0.91 -1.53 -20.54
CA GLY A 63 -1.70 -1.52 -21.75
C GLY A 63 -1.32 -0.38 -22.72
N GLN A 64 -1.00 0.80 -22.20
CA GLN A 64 -0.55 1.93 -23.03
C GLN A 64 0.79 1.65 -23.71
N ILE A 65 1.72 0.94 -23.07
CA ILE A 65 3.01 0.56 -23.70
C ILE A 65 2.75 -0.21 -24.99
N PHE A 66 1.85 -1.19 -24.95
CA PHE A 66 1.50 -2.01 -26.12
C PHE A 66 0.59 -1.27 -27.11
N HIS A 67 -0.42 -0.56 -26.63
CA HIS A 67 -1.40 0.14 -27.46
C HIS A 67 -0.75 1.24 -28.30
N TYR A 68 0.08 2.09 -27.71
CA TYR A 68 0.79 3.17 -28.40
C TYR A 68 2.15 2.76 -28.97
N LYS A 69 2.52 1.47 -28.87
CA LYS A 69 3.79 0.92 -29.35
C LYS A 69 4.99 1.74 -28.83
N LEU A 70 5.03 1.98 -27.53
CA LEU A 70 6.04 2.82 -26.89
C LEU A 70 7.44 2.19 -26.92
N TYR A 71 7.55 0.89 -27.20
CA TYR A 71 8.81 0.16 -27.37
C TYR A 71 9.59 0.54 -28.64
N LYS A 72 9.05 1.39 -29.54
CA LYS A 72 9.79 1.85 -30.71
C LYS A 72 10.89 2.84 -30.32
N PRO A 73 12.05 2.85 -31.05
CA PRO A 73 13.25 3.62 -30.67
C PRO A 73 13.00 5.11 -30.39
N ARG A 74 12.06 5.75 -31.11
CA ARG A 74 11.73 7.17 -30.91
C ARG A 74 10.86 7.48 -29.68
N LYS A 75 10.34 6.43 -28.99
CA LYS A 75 9.42 6.58 -27.86
C LYS A 75 9.92 5.91 -26.59
N VAL A 76 11.15 5.45 -26.58
CA VAL A 76 11.75 4.68 -25.45
C VAL A 76 11.70 5.47 -24.15
N THR A 77 11.93 6.78 -24.18
CA THR A 77 11.85 7.63 -22.97
C THR A 77 10.49 7.57 -22.31
N ILE A 78 9.41 7.61 -23.11
CA ILE A 78 8.04 7.51 -22.58
C ILE A 78 7.78 6.10 -22.05
N MET A 79 8.29 5.08 -22.70
CA MET A 79 8.20 3.70 -22.24
C MET A 79 8.88 3.51 -20.88
N ILE A 80 10.08 4.03 -20.70
CA ILE A 80 10.82 3.97 -19.43
C ILE A 80 10.03 4.65 -18.32
N PHE A 81 9.40 5.80 -18.61
CA PHE A 81 8.55 6.51 -17.66
C PHE A 81 7.36 5.65 -17.20
N HIS A 82 6.64 5.02 -18.14
CA HIS A 82 5.52 4.11 -17.81
C HIS A 82 5.99 2.90 -17.01
N LEU A 83 7.13 2.31 -17.39
CA LEU A 83 7.70 1.17 -16.69
C LEU A 83 8.11 1.54 -15.25
N ALA A 84 8.70 2.72 -15.06
CA ALA A 84 9.07 3.20 -13.73
C ALA A 84 7.84 3.28 -12.79
N PHE A 85 6.70 3.80 -13.27
CA PHE A 85 5.46 3.80 -12.47
C PHE A 85 4.99 2.39 -12.12
N VAL A 86 5.03 1.46 -13.08
CA VAL A 86 4.67 0.05 -12.83
C VAL A 86 5.56 -0.53 -11.74
N VAL A 87 6.87 -0.33 -11.80
CA VAL A 87 7.82 -0.81 -10.80
C VAL A 87 7.56 -0.19 -9.42
N ILE A 88 7.28 1.11 -9.35
CA ILE A 88 6.96 1.81 -8.10
C ILE A 88 5.68 1.21 -7.48
N ILE A 89 4.63 0.99 -8.26
CA ILE A 89 3.37 0.43 -7.76
C ILE A 89 3.56 -1.01 -7.28
N ILE A 90 4.34 -1.82 -8.00
CA ILE A 90 4.68 -3.19 -7.57
C ILE A 90 5.47 -3.14 -6.25
N GLY A 91 6.45 -2.23 -6.14
CA GLY A 91 7.21 -2.02 -4.90
C GLY A 91 6.31 -1.63 -3.73
N ALA A 92 5.35 -0.73 -3.94
CA ALA A 92 4.35 -0.36 -2.93
C ALA A 92 3.49 -1.56 -2.51
N GLY A 93 3.10 -2.42 -3.46
CA GLY A 93 2.41 -3.68 -3.18
C GLY A 93 3.24 -4.63 -2.32
N ILE A 94 4.51 -4.82 -2.66
CA ILE A 94 5.43 -5.67 -1.87
C ILE A 94 5.54 -5.13 -0.44
N THR A 95 5.76 -3.83 -0.27
CA THR A 95 5.85 -3.22 1.06
C THR A 95 4.56 -3.39 1.85
N ARG A 96 3.40 -3.29 1.20
CA ARG A 96 2.10 -3.45 1.85
C ARG A 96 1.89 -4.87 2.39
N TYR A 97 2.24 -5.91 1.63
CA TYR A 97 1.96 -7.30 2.00
C TYR A 97 3.09 -7.96 2.80
N PHE A 98 4.33 -7.55 2.57
CA PHE A 98 5.52 -8.14 3.19
C PHE A 98 6.26 -7.19 4.12
N GLY A 99 5.87 -5.90 4.17
CA GLY A 99 6.49 -4.90 5.01
C GLY A 99 6.23 -5.18 6.50
N PHE A 100 7.29 -5.06 7.32
CA PHE A 100 7.19 -5.03 8.77
C PHE A 100 7.42 -3.59 9.24
N GLU A 101 6.51 -3.09 10.07
CA GLU A 101 6.62 -1.75 10.63
C GLU A 101 6.43 -1.78 12.14
N GLY A 102 7.31 -1.07 12.83
CA GLY A 102 7.24 -0.88 14.27
C GLY A 102 7.63 0.54 14.68
N ILE A 103 7.05 1.04 15.74
CA ILE A 103 7.32 2.35 16.31
C ILE A 103 8.01 2.16 17.65
N ILE A 104 9.12 2.87 17.86
CA ILE A 104 9.81 2.94 19.15
C ILE A 104 9.63 4.36 19.68
N HIS A 105 8.91 4.50 20.79
CA HIS A 105 8.80 5.76 21.52
C HIS A 105 9.97 5.85 22.51
N LEU A 106 10.90 6.78 22.25
CA LEU A 106 12.07 7.04 23.11
C LEU A 106 11.93 8.44 23.70
N GLU A 107 12.08 8.55 25.01
CA GLU A 107 12.29 9.83 25.70
C GLU A 107 13.79 10.09 25.86
N GLU A 108 14.17 11.35 26.05
CA GLU A 108 15.57 11.70 26.21
C GLU A 108 16.20 10.94 27.38
N GLY A 109 17.32 10.24 27.13
CA GLY A 109 18.04 9.45 28.10
C GLY A 109 17.52 8.02 28.31
N GLN A 110 16.48 7.58 27.62
CA GLN A 110 15.96 6.21 27.67
C GLN A 110 16.55 5.33 26.57
N ALA A 111 16.81 4.06 26.90
CA ALA A 111 17.12 3.01 25.96
C ALA A 111 16.04 1.93 26.03
N LYS A 112 15.49 1.54 24.88
CA LYS A 112 14.47 0.47 24.76
C LYS A 112 14.94 -0.59 23.77
N ASN A 113 14.71 -1.85 24.10
CA ASN A 113 15.05 -3.01 23.28
C ASN A 113 13.83 -3.66 22.60
N TYR A 114 12.66 -2.99 22.61
CA TYR A 114 11.44 -3.45 21.99
C TYR A 114 10.82 -2.37 21.12
N CYS A 115 10.13 -2.79 20.07
CA CYS A 115 9.30 -1.91 19.24
C CYS A 115 7.82 -2.32 19.34
N GLN A 116 6.94 -1.34 19.27
CA GLN A 116 5.50 -1.58 19.13
C GLN A 116 5.16 -1.78 17.66
N THR A 117 4.61 -2.93 17.32
CA THR A 117 4.15 -3.23 15.96
C THR A 117 2.65 -2.96 15.85
N ASN A 118 2.20 -2.58 14.66
CA ASN A 118 0.77 -2.42 14.33
C ASN A 118 0.05 -3.76 14.13
N GLN A 119 0.75 -4.88 14.23
CA GLN A 119 0.16 -6.20 14.10
C GLN A 119 -0.60 -6.56 15.40
N LYS A 120 -1.83 -7.03 15.23
CA LYS A 120 -2.63 -7.51 16.36
C LYS A 120 -2.26 -8.96 16.63
N TYR A 121 -1.93 -9.25 17.88
CA TYR A 121 -1.69 -10.60 18.37
C TYR A 121 -2.75 -10.97 19.40
N LEU A 122 -3.27 -12.18 19.33
CA LEU A 122 -4.01 -12.79 20.42
C LEU A 122 -3.01 -13.46 21.33
N GLN A 123 -2.84 -12.94 22.54
CA GLN A 123 -1.98 -13.53 23.55
C GLN A 123 -2.84 -14.30 24.55
N LEU A 124 -2.66 -15.60 24.60
CA LEU A 124 -3.26 -16.47 25.62
C LEU A 124 -2.22 -16.72 26.69
N SER A 125 -2.49 -16.27 27.91
CA SER A 125 -1.71 -16.60 29.10
C SER A 125 -2.57 -17.46 30.04
N VAL A 126 -2.04 -18.62 30.44
CA VAL A 126 -2.68 -19.47 31.44
C VAL A 126 -1.89 -19.28 32.74
N GLU A 127 -2.58 -18.79 33.77
CA GLU A 127 -2.02 -18.60 35.12
C GLU A 127 -2.50 -19.75 36.02
N ASP A 128 -1.59 -20.29 36.81
CA ASP A 128 -1.93 -21.26 37.85
C ASP A 128 -2.57 -20.53 39.04
N ALA A 129 -3.21 -21.28 39.93
CA ALA A 129 -3.84 -20.78 41.17
C ALA A 129 -2.89 -19.99 42.08
N GLY A 130 -1.58 -20.08 41.83
CA GLY A 130 -0.52 -19.31 42.50
C GLY A 130 -0.13 -18.00 41.80
N GLY A 131 -0.72 -17.66 40.66
CA GLY A 131 -0.39 -16.44 39.90
C GLY A 131 0.88 -16.56 39.06
N GLU A 132 1.41 -17.76 38.85
CA GLU A 132 2.53 -17.99 37.92
C GLU A 132 1.98 -18.33 36.52
N THR A 133 2.54 -17.68 35.49
CA THR A 133 2.24 -17.97 34.09
C THR A 133 2.84 -19.31 33.68
N CYS A 134 1.98 -20.32 33.52
CA CYS A 134 2.39 -21.67 33.11
C CYS A 134 2.54 -21.83 31.60
N PHE A 135 1.84 -21.04 30.83
CA PHE A 135 1.85 -21.11 29.36
C PHE A 135 1.55 -19.73 28.77
N THR A 136 2.33 -19.32 27.79
CA THR A 136 2.07 -18.12 27.00
C THR A 136 2.22 -18.46 25.51
N ASP A 137 1.16 -18.30 24.74
CA ASP A 137 1.19 -18.44 23.29
C ASP A 137 0.66 -17.15 22.66
N ALA A 138 1.26 -16.73 21.56
CA ALA A 138 0.88 -15.52 20.84
C ALA A 138 0.71 -15.82 19.36
N GLU A 139 -0.52 -15.83 18.88
CA GLU A 139 -0.83 -16.06 17.49
C GLU A 139 -1.22 -14.75 16.80
N LYS A 140 -0.72 -14.54 15.57
CA LYS A 140 -1.00 -13.35 14.77
C LYS A 140 -2.47 -13.38 14.33
N PHE A 141 -3.23 -12.38 14.75
CA PHE A 141 -4.62 -12.23 14.34
C PHE A 141 -4.68 -11.57 12.96
N ILE A 142 -5.08 -12.32 11.95
CA ILE A 142 -5.29 -11.82 10.58
C ILE A 142 -6.79 -11.50 10.46
N ILE A 143 -7.12 -10.22 10.34
CA ILE A 143 -8.47 -9.73 9.99
C ILE A 143 -8.45 -9.29 8.53
#